data_62310d5fa374ead319c7d9c79f69e9ed
#
_entry.id   62310d5fa374ead319c7d9c79f69e9ed
#
_cell.length_a   1.000
_cell.length_b   1.000
_cell.length_c   1.000
_cell.angle_alpha   90.00
_cell.angle_beta   90.00
_cell.angle_gamma   90.00
#
_symmetry.space_group_name_H-M   'P 1'
#
loop_
_entity.id
_entity.type
_entity.pdbx_description
1 polymer ?
#
loop_
_entity_poly.entity_id
_entity_poly.type
_entity_poly.pdbx_seq_one_letter_code
_entity_poly.pdbx_strand_id
1 'polypeptide(L)'
;MNGATREKLLEVKGLEVDFKVKHGTFRAVKGVSFDIYKGETFGLVGESGSGKTTIGRAIVRINDATGGEILYKGRKITGPIPKELDREVVQKIQMIFQDPMASLNERAKVDYIVSEGLINLGTCKSEAERAELVQKALLDVGLLPEFASRFPHEFSGGQRQRIGIARALILRPELVVADEPISALDVSIRAQVLNLLAALQREYGLTYMFIAHDLSIVRFISDRIAVISKGEIVELAETEELFAHPLHPYTKALLSAIPVPDPIEQRKKRITVYDPKVHDYASAPPSWIEINPGHFVLANKPEEDAYRAELAAAR
;
A
#
# COMPACT_ATOMS: atom_id res chain seq x y z
N MET A 1 -10.06 -21.60 -13.18
CA MET A 1 -9.89 -21.79 -11.72
C MET A 1 -11.21 -21.50 -11.06
N ASN A 2 -11.69 -22.40 -10.18
CA ASN A 2 -13.04 -22.37 -9.61
C ASN A 2 -13.34 -21.04 -8.93
N GLY A 3 -14.54 -20.51 -9.17
CA GLY A 3 -15.08 -19.26 -8.60
C GLY A 3 -15.35 -19.33 -7.09
N ALA A 4 -14.31 -19.57 -6.29
CA ALA A 4 -14.38 -19.31 -4.87
C ALA A 4 -14.40 -17.80 -4.69
N THR A 5 -15.49 -17.27 -4.15
CA THR A 5 -15.61 -15.85 -3.79
C THR A 5 -14.46 -15.51 -2.84
N ARG A 6 -13.48 -14.70 -3.29
CA ARG A 6 -12.35 -14.25 -2.44
C ARG A 6 -12.91 -13.51 -1.24
N GLU A 7 -12.46 -13.84 -0.03
CA GLU A 7 -12.88 -13.17 1.21
C GLU A 7 -12.35 -11.74 1.24
N LYS A 8 -13.24 -10.74 1.30
CA LYS A 8 -12.86 -9.34 1.47
C LYS A 8 -12.39 -9.08 2.89
N LEU A 9 -11.14 -8.68 3.05
CA LEU A 9 -10.59 -8.28 4.35
C LEU A 9 -10.85 -6.81 4.64
N LEU A 10 -10.67 -5.94 3.63
CA LEU A 10 -10.89 -4.51 3.72
C LEU A 10 -11.73 -4.04 2.54
N GLU A 11 -12.72 -3.17 2.80
CA GLU A 11 -13.49 -2.47 1.77
C GLU A 11 -13.36 -0.96 2.02
N VAL A 12 -13.00 -0.21 0.99
CA VAL A 12 -12.94 1.24 0.99
C VAL A 12 -14.03 1.74 0.03
N LYS A 13 -14.96 2.57 0.53
CA LYS A 13 -16.14 3.02 -0.22
C LYS A 13 -16.23 4.53 -0.18
N GLY A 14 -15.97 5.18 -1.31
CA GLY A 14 -16.09 6.62 -1.47
C GLY A 14 -15.22 7.40 -0.49
N LEU A 15 -14.04 6.91 -0.12
CA LEU A 15 -13.18 7.54 0.88
C LEU A 15 -12.77 8.94 0.45
N GLU A 16 -13.04 9.92 1.29
CA GLU A 16 -12.57 11.29 1.16
C GLU A 16 -11.71 11.66 2.37
N VAL A 17 -10.62 12.39 2.13
CA VAL A 17 -9.77 12.93 3.18
C VAL A 17 -9.40 14.37 2.85
N ASP A 18 -9.81 15.28 3.72
CA ASP A 18 -9.59 16.71 3.60
C ASP A 18 -8.62 17.21 4.69
N PHE A 19 -7.71 18.11 4.33
CA PHE A 19 -6.83 18.79 5.24
C PHE A 19 -7.14 20.28 5.30
N LYS A 20 -7.20 20.84 6.51
CA LYS A 20 -7.31 22.31 6.71
C LYS A 20 -5.98 22.97 6.32
N VAL A 21 -6.02 23.95 5.45
CA VAL A 21 -4.88 24.76 5.02
C VAL A 21 -5.14 26.24 5.31
N LYS A 22 -4.09 27.09 5.22
CA LYS A 22 -4.22 28.54 5.51
C LYS A 22 -5.39 29.24 4.81
N HIS A 23 -5.74 28.81 3.62
CA HIS A 23 -6.77 29.46 2.79
C HIS A 23 -7.83 28.43 2.31
N GLY A 24 -8.41 27.66 3.24
CA GLY A 24 -9.51 26.75 2.93
C GLY A 24 -9.22 25.29 3.26
N THR A 25 -9.71 24.40 2.41
CA THR A 25 -9.58 22.95 2.58
C THR A 25 -8.92 22.35 1.34
N PHE A 26 -7.93 21.51 1.54
CA PHE A 26 -7.30 20.73 0.49
C PHE A 26 -7.80 19.29 0.56
N ARG A 27 -8.48 18.83 -0.49
CA ARG A 27 -8.95 17.45 -0.62
C ARG A 27 -7.85 16.58 -1.20
N ALA A 28 -7.23 15.77 -0.34
CA ALA A 28 -6.14 14.88 -0.73
C ALA A 28 -6.62 13.55 -1.33
N VAL A 29 -7.80 13.07 -0.91
CA VAL A 29 -8.44 11.86 -1.42
C VAL A 29 -9.88 12.19 -1.79
N LYS A 30 -10.32 11.79 -3.00
CA LYS A 30 -11.53 12.29 -3.64
C LYS A 30 -12.51 11.17 -3.98
N GLY A 31 -13.04 10.49 -2.97
CA GLY A 31 -14.08 9.49 -3.16
C GLY A 31 -13.57 8.16 -3.71
N VAL A 32 -12.38 7.69 -3.30
CA VAL A 32 -11.80 6.44 -3.79
C VAL A 32 -12.52 5.21 -3.24
N SER A 33 -12.66 4.19 -4.11
CA SER A 33 -13.30 2.92 -3.74
C SER A 33 -12.48 1.74 -4.27
N PHE A 34 -12.20 0.77 -3.40
CA PHE A 34 -11.53 -0.49 -3.74
C PHE A 34 -11.69 -1.51 -2.60
N ASP A 35 -11.47 -2.78 -2.94
CA ASP A 35 -11.45 -3.88 -1.97
C ASP A 35 -10.06 -4.48 -1.89
N ILE A 36 -9.68 -4.97 -0.69
CA ILE A 36 -8.49 -5.79 -0.48
C ILE A 36 -8.95 -7.16 0.02
N TYR A 37 -8.52 -8.21 -0.69
CA TYR A 37 -8.85 -9.58 -0.34
C TYR A 37 -7.82 -10.18 0.61
N LYS A 38 -8.27 -11.11 1.45
CA LYS A 38 -7.40 -11.79 2.40
C LYS A 38 -6.29 -12.57 1.70
N GLY A 39 -5.05 -12.37 2.15
CA GLY A 39 -3.86 -13.02 1.63
C GLY A 39 -3.28 -12.40 0.34
N GLU A 40 -3.94 -11.38 -0.27
CA GLU A 40 -3.38 -10.71 -1.44
C GLU A 40 -2.37 -9.61 -1.07
N THR A 41 -1.52 -9.27 -2.00
CA THR A 41 -0.79 -8.00 -2.02
C THR A 41 -1.48 -7.05 -3.00
N PHE A 42 -2.14 -6.02 -2.46
CA PHE A 42 -2.76 -4.95 -3.22
C PHE A 42 -1.79 -3.79 -3.39
N GLY A 43 -1.37 -3.52 -4.63
CA GLY A 43 -0.49 -2.40 -4.97
C GLY A 43 -1.26 -1.10 -5.13
N LEU A 44 -0.78 -0.01 -4.50
CA LEU A 44 -1.28 1.35 -4.76
C LEU A 44 -0.14 2.21 -5.29
N VAL A 45 -0.25 2.65 -6.54
CA VAL A 45 0.83 3.33 -7.25
C VAL A 45 0.40 4.67 -7.84
N GLY A 46 1.31 5.63 -7.89
CA GLY A 46 1.10 6.97 -8.47
C GLY A 46 2.22 7.92 -8.08
N GLU A 47 2.22 9.13 -8.64
CA GLU A 47 3.22 10.16 -8.34
C GLU A 47 3.25 10.58 -6.87
N SER A 48 4.35 11.23 -6.45
CA SER A 48 4.43 11.85 -5.12
C SER A 48 3.31 12.89 -4.96
N GLY A 49 2.65 12.88 -3.79
CA GLY A 49 1.53 13.79 -3.51
C GLY A 49 0.18 13.35 -4.12
N SER A 50 0.06 12.18 -4.76
CA SER A 50 -1.20 11.70 -5.33
C SER A 50 -2.24 11.20 -4.29
N GLY A 51 -1.89 11.15 -3.00
CA GLY A 51 -2.80 10.73 -1.93
C GLY A 51 -2.56 9.33 -1.36
N LYS A 52 -1.59 8.55 -1.85
CA LYS A 52 -1.31 7.16 -1.43
C LYS A 52 -1.11 7.00 0.08
N THR A 53 -0.14 7.73 0.63
CA THR A 53 0.15 7.73 2.08
C THR A 53 -1.06 8.18 2.90
N THR A 54 -1.85 9.12 2.38
CA THR A 54 -3.07 9.60 3.03
C THR A 54 -4.11 8.48 3.14
N ILE A 55 -4.31 7.69 2.09
CA ILE A 55 -5.19 6.52 2.10
C ILE A 55 -4.67 5.48 3.11
N GLY A 56 -3.39 5.13 3.06
CA GLY A 56 -2.77 4.19 4.01
C GLY A 56 -2.96 4.64 5.46
N ARG A 57 -2.72 5.92 5.76
CA ARG A 57 -2.92 6.50 7.09
C ARG A 57 -4.39 6.58 7.52
N ALA A 58 -5.33 6.71 6.59
CA ALA A 58 -6.75 6.63 6.90
C ALA A 58 -7.18 5.20 7.26
N ILE A 59 -6.64 4.19 6.58
CA ILE A 59 -6.90 2.76 6.87
C ILE A 59 -6.42 2.38 8.28
N VAL A 60 -5.21 2.83 8.68
CA VAL A 60 -4.69 2.59 10.05
C VAL A 60 -5.20 3.62 11.07
N ARG A 61 -6.17 4.47 10.70
CA ARG A 61 -6.84 5.46 11.56
C ARG A 61 -5.91 6.55 12.14
N ILE A 62 -4.79 6.84 11.47
CA ILE A 62 -3.94 8.01 11.79
C ILE A 62 -4.57 9.30 11.25
N ASN A 63 -5.16 9.24 10.05
CA ASN A 63 -5.91 10.33 9.46
C ASN A 63 -7.41 10.03 9.53
N ASP A 64 -8.21 11.02 9.90
CA ASP A 64 -9.67 10.89 9.86
C ASP A 64 -10.17 10.94 8.41
N ALA A 65 -11.12 10.07 8.09
CA ALA A 65 -11.90 10.17 6.87
C ALA A 65 -12.91 11.31 7.00
N THR A 66 -12.98 12.21 6.01
CA THR A 66 -13.95 13.32 5.97
C THR A 66 -15.22 12.94 5.21
N GLY A 67 -15.17 11.88 4.40
CA GLY A 67 -16.30 11.28 3.70
C GLY A 67 -16.06 9.80 3.39
N GLY A 68 -17.13 9.11 3.03
CA GLY A 68 -17.10 7.67 2.75
C GLY A 68 -16.90 6.79 3.97
N GLU A 69 -16.54 5.53 3.73
CA GLU A 69 -16.33 4.56 4.81
C GLU A 69 -15.24 3.54 4.48
N ILE A 70 -14.60 3.04 5.53
CA ILE A 70 -13.68 1.90 5.48
C ILE A 70 -14.29 0.80 6.36
N LEU A 71 -14.38 -0.41 5.80
CA LEU A 71 -14.90 -1.58 6.48
C LEU A 71 -13.78 -2.62 6.62
N TYR A 72 -13.56 -3.09 7.83
CA TYR A 72 -12.67 -4.21 8.12
C TYR A 72 -13.52 -5.43 8.48
N LYS A 73 -13.44 -6.49 7.70
CA LYS A 73 -14.31 -7.69 7.83
C LYS A 73 -15.79 -7.31 7.89
N GLY A 74 -16.23 -6.41 7.01
CA GLY A 74 -17.62 -5.92 6.96
C GLY A 74 -18.03 -4.97 8.08
N ARG A 75 -17.14 -4.66 9.05
CA ARG A 75 -17.42 -3.73 10.16
C ARG A 75 -16.79 -2.37 9.89
N LYS A 76 -17.58 -1.31 9.99
CA LYS A 76 -17.11 0.06 9.78
C LYS A 76 -16.06 0.45 10.82
N ILE A 77 -14.92 0.96 10.33
CA ILE A 77 -13.80 1.42 11.16
C ILE A 77 -13.49 2.92 11.02
N THR A 78 -14.26 3.67 10.20
CA THR A 78 -14.17 5.14 10.10
C THR A 78 -15.00 5.82 11.18
N GLY A 79 -14.51 6.98 11.66
CA GLY A 79 -15.17 7.75 12.71
C GLY A 79 -15.09 7.10 14.10
N PRO A 80 -16.00 7.44 15.03
CA PRO A 80 -16.06 6.81 16.35
C PRO A 80 -16.48 5.34 16.25
N ILE A 81 -15.72 4.46 16.90
CA ILE A 81 -15.97 3.01 16.97
C ILE A 81 -15.89 2.51 18.41
N PRO A 82 -16.51 1.35 18.74
CA PRO A 82 -16.38 0.72 20.04
C PRO A 82 -14.93 0.42 20.43
N LYS A 83 -14.57 0.53 21.70
CA LYS A 83 -13.21 0.29 22.21
C LYS A 83 -12.66 -1.10 21.85
N GLU A 84 -13.50 -2.12 21.87
CA GLU A 84 -13.12 -3.48 21.51
C GLU A 84 -12.71 -3.58 20.04
N LEU A 85 -13.48 -2.95 19.14
CA LEU A 85 -13.16 -2.90 17.71
C LEU A 85 -11.91 -2.05 17.46
N ASP A 86 -11.77 -0.91 18.15
CA ASP A 86 -10.59 -0.07 18.04
C ASP A 86 -9.31 -0.83 18.43
N ARG A 87 -9.36 -1.57 19.55
CA ARG A 87 -8.26 -2.42 20.00
C ARG A 87 -7.94 -3.54 19.00
N GLU A 88 -8.97 -4.18 18.43
CA GLU A 88 -8.79 -5.19 17.38
C GLU A 88 -8.13 -4.58 16.14
N VAL A 89 -8.61 -3.43 15.65
CA VAL A 89 -8.06 -2.73 14.50
C VAL A 89 -6.60 -2.35 14.73
N VAL A 90 -6.28 -1.76 15.89
CA VAL A 90 -4.89 -1.42 16.26
C VAL A 90 -3.99 -2.66 16.28
N GLN A 91 -4.48 -3.82 16.69
CA GLN A 91 -3.70 -5.06 16.67
C GLN A 91 -3.57 -5.65 15.27
N LYS A 92 -4.66 -5.64 14.49
CA LYS A 92 -4.79 -6.43 13.25
C LYS A 92 -4.44 -5.67 11.98
N ILE A 93 -4.40 -4.35 12.03
CA ILE A 93 -4.00 -3.49 10.92
C ILE A 93 -2.78 -2.70 11.34
N GLN A 94 -1.63 -2.99 10.72
CA GLN A 94 -0.35 -2.38 11.07
C GLN A 94 0.23 -1.61 9.89
N MET A 95 1.18 -0.70 10.16
CA MET A 95 1.84 0.11 9.15
C MET A 95 3.36 0.00 9.23
N ILE A 96 3.98 -0.23 8.07
CA ILE A 96 5.42 -0.06 7.86
C ILE A 96 5.59 1.31 7.22
N PHE A 97 6.34 2.20 7.87
CA PHE A 97 6.50 3.58 7.44
C PHE A 97 7.63 3.75 6.41
N GLN A 98 7.51 4.77 5.59
CA GLN A 98 8.44 5.12 4.51
C GLN A 98 9.86 5.42 5.03
N ASP A 99 9.97 6.19 6.12
CA ASP A 99 11.25 6.57 6.71
C ASP A 99 11.49 5.81 8.02
N PRO A 100 12.38 4.81 8.02
CA PRO A 100 12.71 4.07 9.22
C PRO A 100 13.44 4.93 10.27
N MET A 101 14.12 6.01 9.86
CA MET A 101 14.80 6.93 10.78
C MET A 101 13.79 7.73 11.58
N ALA A 102 12.80 8.34 10.89
CA ALA A 102 11.78 9.15 11.55
C ALA A 102 10.76 8.31 12.34
N SER A 103 10.62 7.01 12.04
CA SER A 103 9.62 6.14 12.66
C SER A 103 10.09 5.39 13.90
N LEU A 104 11.39 5.35 14.17
CA LEU A 104 11.97 4.68 15.34
C LEU A 104 12.42 5.72 16.38
N ASN A 105 12.16 5.45 17.65
CA ASN A 105 12.64 6.29 18.75
C ASN A 105 14.13 6.03 18.99
N GLU A 106 15.01 6.95 18.56
CA GLU A 106 16.46 6.85 18.69
C GLU A 106 16.95 6.74 20.15
N ARG A 107 16.12 7.06 21.13
CA ARG A 107 16.44 6.99 22.57
C ARG A 107 15.99 5.70 23.24
N ALA A 108 15.26 4.86 22.51
CA ALA A 108 14.78 3.57 23.00
C ALA A 108 15.59 2.42 22.43
N LYS A 109 15.74 1.34 23.19
CA LYS A 109 16.35 0.10 22.70
C LYS A 109 15.42 -0.61 21.73
N VAL A 110 15.99 -1.39 20.82
CA VAL A 110 15.25 -2.20 19.84
C VAL A 110 14.23 -3.10 20.50
N ASP A 111 14.55 -3.71 21.64
CA ASP A 111 13.64 -4.49 22.45
C ASP A 111 12.32 -3.74 22.76
N TYR A 112 12.43 -2.52 23.29
CA TYR A 112 11.28 -1.68 23.59
C TYR A 112 10.52 -1.29 22.31
N ILE A 113 11.24 -0.84 21.27
CA ILE A 113 10.63 -0.39 20.02
C ILE A 113 9.79 -1.50 19.37
N VAL A 114 10.34 -2.72 19.31
CA VAL A 114 9.64 -3.87 18.72
C VAL A 114 8.44 -4.28 19.56
N SER A 115 8.57 -4.27 20.90
CA SER A 115 7.52 -4.73 21.79
C SER A 115 6.52 -3.66 22.25
N GLU A 116 6.67 -2.40 21.83
CA GLU A 116 5.82 -1.28 22.27
C GLU A 116 4.32 -1.58 22.06
N GLY A 117 3.94 -2.16 20.92
CA GLY A 117 2.56 -2.55 20.65
C GLY A 117 2.04 -3.62 21.63
N LEU A 118 2.87 -4.61 21.99
CA LEU A 118 2.51 -5.63 22.98
C LEU A 118 2.28 -5.01 24.37
N ILE A 119 3.16 -4.07 24.77
CA ILE A 119 3.08 -3.36 26.04
C ILE A 119 1.80 -2.54 26.10
N ASN A 120 1.52 -1.72 25.08
CA ASN A 120 0.36 -0.83 25.04
C ASN A 120 -0.97 -1.58 24.99
N LEU A 121 -1.01 -2.72 24.31
CA LEU A 121 -2.19 -3.59 24.28
C LEU A 121 -2.29 -4.53 25.50
N GLY A 122 -1.23 -4.64 26.31
CA GLY A 122 -1.20 -5.55 27.47
C GLY A 122 -1.43 -7.01 27.07
N THR A 123 -0.83 -7.45 25.98
CA THR A 123 -1.05 -8.79 25.41
C THR A 123 -0.06 -9.84 25.93
N CYS A 124 1.04 -9.42 26.55
CA CYS A 124 2.02 -10.33 27.18
C CYS A 124 1.69 -10.59 28.64
N LYS A 125 1.84 -11.83 29.06
CA LYS A 125 1.61 -12.28 30.45
C LYS A 125 2.82 -12.05 31.36
N SER A 126 4.02 -11.98 30.78
CA SER A 126 5.28 -11.82 31.52
C SER A 126 6.34 -11.13 30.67
N GLU A 127 7.37 -10.61 31.35
CA GLU A 127 8.54 -10.04 30.71
C GLU A 127 9.33 -11.10 29.91
N ALA A 128 9.37 -12.34 30.39
CA ALA A 128 10.01 -13.45 29.68
C ALA A 128 9.30 -13.75 28.36
N GLU A 129 7.97 -13.83 28.35
CA GLU A 129 7.19 -14.02 27.12
C GLU A 129 7.40 -12.86 26.12
N ARG A 130 7.45 -11.63 26.62
CA ARG A 130 7.74 -10.45 25.80
C ARG A 130 9.12 -10.57 25.12
N ALA A 131 10.14 -10.95 25.90
CA ALA A 131 11.51 -11.12 25.40
C ALA A 131 11.60 -12.22 24.32
N GLU A 132 10.91 -13.36 24.52
CA GLU A 132 10.86 -14.43 23.53
C GLU A 132 10.19 -13.98 22.22
N LEU A 133 9.08 -13.23 22.32
CA LEU A 133 8.39 -12.69 21.13
C LEU A 133 9.26 -11.69 20.38
N VAL A 134 10.01 -10.83 21.08
CA VAL A 134 10.97 -9.88 20.46
C VAL A 134 12.08 -10.65 19.73
N GLN A 135 12.69 -11.64 20.40
CA GLN A 135 13.74 -12.45 19.78
C GLN A 135 13.26 -13.14 18.52
N LYS A 136 12.06 -13.73 18.55
CA LYS A 136 11.44 -14.33 17.39
C LYS A 136 11.20 -13.31 16.29
N ALA A 137 10.60 -12.16 16.58
CA ALA A 137 10.33 -11.12 15.61
C ALA A 137 11.62 -10.59 14.94
N LEU A 138 12.74 -10.50 15.66
CA LEU A 138 14.04 -10.15 15.09
C LEU A 138 14.57 -11.24 14.16
N LEU A 139 14.48 -12.51 14.54
CA LEU A 139 14.86 -13.64 13.70
C LEU A 139 14.03 -13.69 12.41
N ASP A 140 12.73 -13.48 12.51
CA ASP A 140 11.80 -13.49 11.37
C ASP A 140 12.18 -12.45 10.29
N VAL A 141 12.82 -11.34 10.70
CA VAL A 141 13.33 -10.33 9.77
C VAL A 141 14.82 -10.46 9.46
N GLY A 142 15.46 -11.56 9.87
CA GLY A 142 16.87 -11.84 9.63
C GLY A 142 17.83 -10.96 10.43
N LEU A 143 17.45 -10.56 11.64
CA LEU A 143 18.29 -9.87 12.62
C LEU A 143 18.65 -10.81 13.78
N LEU A 144 19.83 -10.61 14.37
CA LEU A 144 20.27 -11.41 15.51
C LEU A 144 19.51 -10.99 16.79
N PRO A 145 19.09 -11.95 17.65
CA PRO A 145 18.38 -11.67 18.91
C PRO A 145 19.12 -10.72 19.85
N GLU A 146 20.45 -10.80 19.89
CA GLU A 146 21.31 -9.91 20.71
C GLU A 146 21.19 -8.42 20.33
N PHE A 147 20.67 -8.11 19.13
CA PHE A 147 20.42 -6.75 18.70
C PHE A 147 19.30 -6.06 19.48
N ALA A 148 18.48 -6.82 20.22
CA ALA A 148 17.42 -6.29 21.08
C ALA A 148 17.93 -5.24 22.10
N SER A 149 19.18 -5.39 22.57
CA SER A 149 19.79 -4.48 23.57
C SER A 149 20.37 -3.18 23.00
N ARG A 150 20.47 -3.06 21.66
CA ARG A 150 21.08 -1.93 20.95
C ARG A 150 20.07 -0.82 20.67
N PHE A 151 20.60 0.34 20.24
CA PHE A 151 19.82 1.51 19.83
C PHE A 151 19.76 1.64 18.30
N PRO A 152 18.71 2.30 17.74
CA PRO A 152 18.55 2.44 16.28
C PRO A 152 19.76 3.04 15.57
N HIS A 153 20.44 4.02 16.16
CA HIS A 153 21.60 4.68 15.56
C HIS A 153 22.81 3.75 15.33
N GLU A 154 22.82 2.56 15.92
CA GLU A 154 23.88 1.55 15.74
C GLU A 154 23.65 0.66 14.50
N PHE A 155 22.56 0.88 13.73
CA PHE A 155 22.15 0.05 12.61
C PHE A 155 22.19 0.78 11.27
N SER A 156 22.42 0.02 10.19
CA SER A 156 22.28 0.51 8.83
C SER A 156 20.81 0.81 8.49
N GLY A 157 20.55 1.59 7.43
CA GLY A 157 19.19 1.90 6.97
C GLY A 157 18.34 0.64 6.71
N GLY A 158 18.92 -0.36 6.05
CA GLY A 158 18.22 -1.63 5.80
C GLY A 158 17.93 -2.44 7.08
N GLN A 159 18.83 -2.40 8.07
CA GLN A 159 18.58 -3.03 9.37
C GLN A 159 17.50 -2.28 10.16
N ARG A 160 17.48 -0.95 10.15
CA ARG A 160 16.39 -0.15 10.76
C ARG A 160 15.06 -0.43 10.12
N GLN A 161 15.02 -0.58 8.78
CA GLN A 161 13.79 -0.99 8.08
C GLN A 161 13.30 -2.36 8.56
N ARG A 162 14.19 -3.33 8.75
CA ARG A 162 13.86 -4.66 9.31
C ARG A 162 13.33 -4.57 10.75
N ILE A 163 13.87 -3.67 11.58
CA ILE A 163 13.34 -3.38 12.93
C ILE A 163 11.92 -2.83 12.83
N GLY A 164 11.65 -1.90 11.90
CA GLY A 164 10.30 -1.38 11.64
C GLY A 164 9.31 -2.45 11.17
N ILE A 165 9.78 -3.40 10.34
CA ILE A 165 8.99 -4.57 9.93
C ILE A 165 8.71 -5.47 11.14
N ALA A 166 9.72 -5.81 11.96
CA ALA A 166 9.54 -6.62 13.16
C ALA A 166 8.52 -6.00 14.13
N ARG A 167 8.57 -4.67 14.34
CA ARG A 167 7.62 -3.91 15.15
C ARG A 167 6.18 -4.07 14.65
N ALA A 168 5.96 -4.01 13.33
CA ALA A 168 4.65 -4.18 12.75
C ALA A 168 4.14 -5.62 12.88
N LEU A 169 5.01 -6.62 12.73
CA LEU A 169 4.63 -8.02 12.68
C LEU A 169 4.46 -8.70 14.05
N ILE A 170 5.08 -8.17 15.11
CA ILE A 170 5.03 -8.80 16.45
C ILE A 170 3.59 -8.92 16.99
N LEU A 171 2.69 -8.03 16.56
CA LEU A 171 1.28 -8.05 16.90
C LEU A 171 0.46 -9.09 16.14
N ARG A 172 1.08 -9.83 15.19
CA ARG A 172 0.43 -10.79 14.28
C ARG A 172 -0.76 -10.15 13.57
N PRO A 173 -0.50 -9.12 12.75
CA PRO A 173 -1.53 -8.43 11.99
C PRO A 173 -2.14 -9.34 10.92
N GLU A 174 -3.30 -8.95 10.40
CA GLU A 174 -3.91 -9.57 9.22
C GLU A 174 -3.71 -8.70 7.98
N LEU A 175 -3.64 -7.37 8.16
CA LEU A 175 -3.36 -6.39 7.12
C LEU A 175 -2.14 -5.54 7.51
N VAL A 176 -1.20 -5.40 6.59
CA VAL A 176 -0.05 -4.50 6.74
C VAL A 176 -0.07 -3.48 5.60
N VAL A 177 -0.18 -2.22 5.95
CA VAL A 177 0.02 -1.10 5.03
C VAL A 177 1.52 -0.79 4.96
N ALA A 178 2.15 -1.14 3.85
CA ALA A 178 3.57 -0.89 3.61
C ALA A 178 3.70 0.40 2.78
N ASP A 179 3.97 1.53 3.46
CA ASP A 179 4.07 2.85 2.84
C ASP A 179 5.50 3.10 2.36
N GLU A 180 5.74 2.93 1.07
CA GLU A 180 7.04 3.06 0.40
C GLU A 180 8.22 2.39 1.16
N PRO A 181 8.10 1.12 1.58
CA PRO A 181 8.99 0.50 2.58
C PRO A 181 10.44 0.33 2.12
N ILE A 182 10.74 0.66 0.87
CA ILE A 182 12.07 0.47 0.25
C ILE A 182 12.60 1.74 -0.43
N SER A 183 11.86 2.86 -0.43
CA SER A 183 12.21 4.07 -1.17
C SER A 183 13.54 4.69 -0.71
N ALA A 184 13.81 4.67 0.60
CA ALA A 184 15.01 5.22 1.22
C ALA A 184 16.23 4.26 1.23
N LEU A 185 16.13 3.08 0.58
CA LEU A 185 17.16 2.04 0.62
C LEU A 185 17.95 1.95 -0.69
N ASP A 186 19.19 1.48 -0.60
CA ASP A 186 20.02 1.15 -1.75
C ASP A 186 19.44 -0.01 -2.57
N VAL A 187 19.70 -0.06 -3.87
CA VAL A 187 19.12 -1.02 -4.82
C VAL A 187 19.29 -2.48 -4.37
N SER A 188 20.46 -2.88 -3.88
CA SER A 188 20.71 -4.24 -3.40
C SER A 188 19.91 -4.59 -2.15
N ILE A 189 19.70 -3.63 -1.26
CA ILE A 189 18.92 -3.81 -0.03
C ILE A 189 17.42 -3.83 -0.33
N ARG A 190 16.94 -3.06 -1.33
CA ARG A 190 15.54 -3.09 -1.79
C ARG A 190 15.08 -4.50 -2.12
N ALA A 191 15.86 -5.23 -2.94
CA ALA A 191 15.54 -6.60 -3.33
C ALA A 191 15.45 -7.55 -2.11
N GLN A 192 16.36 -7.40 -1.14
CA GLN A 192 16.33 -8.20 0.08
C GLN A 192 15.08 -7.94 0.92
N VAL A 193 14.65 -6.67 1.07
CA VAL A 193 13.46 -6.32 1.85
C VAL A 193 12.19 -6.78 1.12
N LEU A 194 12.10 -6.67 -0.21
CA LEU A 194 10.97 -7.20 -0.99
C LEU A 194 10.84 -8.71 -0.84
N ASN A 195 11.95 -9.45 -0.97
CA ASN A 195 11.96 -10.90 -0.78
C ASN A 195 11.56 -11.29 0.65
N LEU A 196 12.01 -10.52 1.66
CA LEU A 196 11.61 -10.71 3.04
C LEU A 196 10.09 -10.53 3.22
N LEU A 197 9.51 -9.44 2.71
CA LEU A 197 8.06 -9.20 2.81
C LEU A 197 7.25 -10.31 2.11
N ALA A 198 7.68 -10.75 0.93
CA ALA A 198 7.05 -11.86 0.22
C ALA A 198 7.18 -13.22 0.96
N ALA A 199 8.29 -13.47 1.64
CA ALA A 199 8.47 -14.65 2.48
C ALA A 199 7.54 -14.63 3.70
N LEU A 200 7.49 -13.49 4.40
CA LEU A 200 6.63 -13.28 5.57
C LEU A 200 5.14 -13.36 5.22
N GLN A 201 4.74 -12.88 4.02
CA GLN A 201 3.36 -13.05 3.52
C GLN A 201 2.98 -14.53 3.43
N ARG A 202 3.83 -15.33 2.80
CA ARG A 202 3.58 -16.79 2.64
C ARG A 202 3.60 -17.52 3.96
N GLU A 203 4.51 -17.19 4.85
CA GLU A 203 4.69 -17.86 6.15
C GLU A 203 3.53 -17.56 7.11
N TYR A 204 3.12 -16.30 7.19
CA TYR A 204 2.11 -15.83 8.15
C TYR A 204 0.72 -15.60 7.54
N GLY A 205 0.54 -15.80 6.24
CA GLY A 205 -0.74 -15.56 5.55
C GLY A 205 -1.15 -14.10 5.57
N LEU A 206 -0.18 -13.17 5.51
CA LEU A 206 -0.43 -11.73 5.61
C LEU A 206 -1.13 -11.19 4.36
N THR A 207 -1.93 -10.16 4.56
CA THR A 207 -2.44 -9.32 3.48
C THR A 207 -1.64 -8.03 3.46
N TYR A 208 -1.22 -7.58 2.28
CA TYR A 208 -0.51 -6.31 2.13
C TYR A 208 -1.31 -5.28 1.33
N MET A 209 -1.28 -4.03 1.77
CA MET A 209 -1.45 -2.87 0.91
C MET A 209 -0.06 -2.26 0.69
N PHE A 210 0.50 -2.46 -0.50
CA PHE A 210 1.84 -2.03 -0.85
C PHE A 210 1.80 -0.71 -1.62
N ILE A 211 2.24 0.37 -0.99
CA ILE A 211 2.28 1.71 -1.58
C ILE A 211 3.67 1.95 -2.17
N ALA A 212 3.73 2.36 -3.44
CA ALA A 212 4.97 2.76 -4.10
C ALA A 212 4.72 3.85 -5.16
N HIS A 213 5.79 4.49 -5.59
CA HIS A 213 5.77 5.40 -6.74
C HIS A 213 6.30 4.74 -8.03
N ASP A 214 6.89 3.55 -7.93
CA ASP A 214 7.50 2.81 -9.04
C ASP A 214 6.68 1.56 -9.37
N LEU A 215 6.10 1.53 -10.57
CA LEU A 215 5.31 0.42 -11.08
C LEU A 215 6.12 -0.88 -11.25
N SER A 216 7.42 -0.79 -11.55
CA SER A 216 8.27 -1.98 -11.71
C SER A 216 8.40 -2.77 -10.42
N ILE A 217 8.47 -2.08 -9.29
CA ILE A 217 8.53 -2.69 -7.96
C ILE A 217 7.19 -3.36 -7.62
N VAL A 218 6.09 -2.64 -7.87
CA VAL A 218 4.74 -3.13 -7.55
C VAL A 218 4.39 -4.35 -8.40
N ARG A 219 4.83 -4.41 -9.67
CA ARG A 219 4.68 -5.60 -10.52
C ARG A 219 5.26 -6.87 -9.89
N PHE A 220 6.40 -6.73 -9.23
CA PHE A 220 7.09 -7.89 -8.64
C PHE A 220 6.36 -8.49 -7.43
N ILE A 221 5.64 -7.67 -6.65
CA ILE A 221 5.08 -8.11 -5.36
C ILE A 221 3.56 -8.17 -5.33
N SER A 222 2.85 -7.47 -6.24
CA SER A 222 1.41 -7.28 -6.14
C SER A 222 0.61 -8.23 -7.02
N ASP A 223 -0.53 -8.69 -6.50
CA ASP A 223 -1.52 -9.48 -7.25
C ASP A 223 -2.42 -8.56 -8.10
N ARG A 224 -2.81 -7.42 -7.53
CA ARG A 224 -3.63 -6.38 -8.17
C ARG A 224 -3.04 -5.01 -7.91
N ILE A 225 -3.20 -4.10 -8.85
CA ILE A 225 -2.65 -2.75 -8.77
C ILE A 225 -3.76 -1.72 -9.02
N ALA A 226 -3.87 -0.75 -8.11
CA ALA A 226 -4.63 0.47 -8.31
C ALA A 226 -3.66 1.62 -8.61
N VAL A 227 -3.93 2.35 -9.69
CA VAL A 227 -3.20 3.55 -10.10
C VAL A 227 -3.96 4.77 -9.63
N ILE A 228 -3.30 5.62 -8.84
CA ILE A 228 -3.91 6.84 -8.28
C ILE A 228 -3.26 8.09 -8.86
N SER A 229 -4.06 9.05 -9.27
CA SER A 229 -3.64 10.37 -9.74
C SER A 229 -4.45 11.46 -9.05
N LYS A 230 -3.79 12.47 -8.48
CA LYS A 230 -4.43 13.65 -7.87
C LYS A 230 -5.60 13.36 -6.92
N GLY A 231 -5.49 12.28 -6.15
CA GLY A 231 -6.48 11.88 -5.16
C GLY A 231 -7.61 10.97 -5.68
N GLU A 232 -7.56 10.54 -6.94
CA GLU A 232 -8.56 9.68 -7.58
C GLU A 232 -7.90 8.40 -8.11
N ILE A 233 -8.52 7.23 -7.91
CA ILE A 233 -8.08 6.00 -8.58
C ILE A 233 -8.53 6.08 -10.03
N VAL A 234 -7.58 5.99 -10.94
CA VAL A 234 -7.83 6.11 -12.39
C VAL A 234 -7.90 4.76 -13.09
N GLU A 235 -7.24 3.75 -12.56
CA GLU A 235 -7.27 2.38 -13.10
C GLU A 235 -6.97 1.35 -12.01
N LEU A 236 -7.60 0.17 -12.08
CA LEU A 236 -7.36 -0.97 -11.19
C LEU A 236 -7.53 -2.25 -11.97
N ALA A 237 -6.52 -3.15 -11.93
CA ALA A 237 -6.61 -4.46 -12.55
C ALA A 237 -5.70 -5.48 -11.83
N GLU A 238 -5.80 -6.75 -12.22
CA GLU A 238 -4.76 -7.73 -11.92
C GLU A 238 -3.43 -7.26 -12.52
N THR A 239 -2.32 -7.56 -11.86
CA THR A 239 -1.01 -7.01 -12.22
C THR A 239 -0.64 -7.26 -13.69
N GLU A 240 -0.72 -8.50 -14.16
CA GLU A 240 -0.35 -8.81 -15.55
C GLU A 240 -1.33 -8.21 -16.57
N GLU A 241 -2.62 -8.11 -16.23
CA GLU A 241 -3.61 -7.42 -17.08
C GLU A 241 -3.30 -5.93 -17.21
N LEU A 242 -2.96 -5.25 -16.10
CA LEU A 242 -2.61 -3.82 -16.11
C LEU A 242 -1.37 -3.54 -16.99
N PHE A 243 -0.37 -4.45 -16.94
CA PHE A 243 0.85 -4.30 -17.72
C PHE A 243 0.69 -4.66 -19.19
N ALA A 244 -0.16 -5.65 -19.51
CA ALA A 244 -0.43 -6.07 -20.87
C ALA A 244 -1.39 -5.11 -21.59
N HIS A 245 -2.42 -4.64 -20.87
CA HIS A 245 -3.54 -3.87 -21.43
C HIS A 245 -3.86 -2.63 -20.59
N PRO A 246 -2.90 -1.69 -20.39
CA PRO A 246 -3.20 -0.43 -19.70
C PRO A 246 -4.18 0.39 -20.53
N LEU A 247 -5.21 0.96 -19.90
CA LEU A 247 -6.26 1.70 -20.59
C LEU A 247 -6.14 3.20 -20.37
N HIS A 248 -6.05 3.64 -19.10
CA HIS A 248 -6.02 5.05 -18.79
C HIS A 248 -4.71 5.71 -19.30
N PRO A 249 -4.78 6.88 -19.95
CA PRO A 249 -3.58 7.56 -20.49
C PRO A 249 -2.49 7.83 -19.43
N TYR A 250 -2.88 8.09 -18.19
CA TYR A 250 -1.93 8.26 -17.08
C TYR A 250 -1.18 6.96 -16.76
N THR A 251 -1.88 5.82 -16.73
CA THR A 251 -1.23 4.50 -16.55
C THR A 251 -0.26 4.19 -17.69
N LYS A 252 -0.66 4.46 -18.95
CA LYS A 252 0.21 4.32 -20.12
C LYS A 252 1.45 5.20 -20.01
N ALA A 253 1.30 6.44 -19.53
CA ALA A 253 2.42 7.34 -19.30
C ALA A 253 3.39 6.82 -18.24
N LEU A 254 2.88 6.36 -17.07
CA LEU A 254 3.70 5.77 -16.03
C LEU A 254 4.46 4.52 -16.52
N LEU A 255 3.80 3.63 -17.25
CA LEU A 255 4.43 2.43 -17.82
C LEU A 255 5.48 2.79 -18.87
N SER A 256 5.24 3.85 -19.66
CA SER A 256 6.23 4.33 -20.64
C SER A 256 7.50 4.84 -19.98
N ALA A 257 7.47 5.28 -18.74
CA ALA A 257 8.61 5.78 -17.99
C ALA A 257 9.48 4.68 -17.37
N ILE A 258 8.99 3.43 -17.27
CA ILE A 258 9.78 2.32 -16.70
C ILE A 258 11.01 2.06 -17.57
N PRO A 259 12.24 2.07 -17.02
CA PRO A 259 13.45 1.79 -17.80
C PRO A 259 13.44 0.36 -18.38
N VAL A 260 13.92 0.23 -19.62
CA VAL A 260 14.16 -1.08 -20.23
C VAL A 260 15.61 -1.46 -19.98
N PRO A 261 15.91 -2.71 -19.53
CA PRO A 261 17.28 -3.14 -19.24
C PRO A 261 18.22 -3.09 -20.46
N ASP A 262 17.70 -3.27 -21.68
CA ASP A 262 18.48 -3.17 -22.92
C ASP A 262 18.74 -1.70 -23.28
N PRO A 263 20.02 -1.23 -23.31
CA PRO A 263 20.37 0.16 -23.66
C PRO A 263 19.94 0.55 -25.09
N ILE A 264 19.87 -0.40 -26.03
CA ILE A 264 19.47 -0.14 -27.41
C ILE A 264 17.97 0.11 -27.48
N GLU A 265 17.19 -0.74 -26.85
CA GLU A 265 15.73 -0.59 -26.76
C GLU A 265 15.36 0.63 -25.92
N GLN A 266 16.08 0.91 -24.83
CA GLN A 266 15.89 2.12 -24.04
C GLN A 266 16.05 3.41 -24.84
N ARG A 267 17.00 3.47 -25.78
CA ARG A 267 17.20 4.65 -26.67
C ARG A 267 16.06 4.84 -27.66
N LYS A 268 15.39 3.78 -28.07
CA LYS A 268 14.24 3.82 -29.01
C LYS A 268 12.93 4.12 -28.29
N LYS A 269 12.88 3.92 -26.97
CA LYS A 269 11.68 4.08 -26.15
C LYS A 269 11.24 5.55 -26.14
N ARG A 270 9.99 5.79 -26.50
CA ARG A 270 9.35 7.11 -26.36
C ARG A 270 8.63 7.18 -25.04
N ILE A 271 8.97 8.17 -24.22
CA ILE A 271 8.27 8.45 -22.98
C ILE A 271 7.04 9.28 -23.31
N THR A 272 5.87 8.81 -22.90
CA THR A 272 4.61 9.52 -23.05
C THR A 272 4.41 10.43 -21.84
N VAL A 273 4.15 11.70 -22.08
CA VAL A 273 3.78 12.63 -21.00
C VAL A 273 2.26 12.71 -20.96
N TYR A 274 1.71 12.48 -19.78
CA TYR A 274 0.28 12.60 -19.56
C TYR A 274 -0.15 14.07 -19.43
N ASP A 275 -1.10 14.49 -20.29
CA ASP A 275 -1.78 15.78 -20.17
C ASP A 275 -3.24 15.53 -19.76
N PRO A 276 -3.68 15.99 -18.57
CA PRO A 276 -5.07 15.84 -18.14
C PRO A 276 -6.11 16.45 -19.10
N LYS A 277 -5.70 17.34 -20.00
CA LYS A 277 -6.59 17.96 -21.01
C LYS A 277 -7.05 17.00 -22.10
N VAL A 278 -6.49 15.78 -22.17
CA VAL A 278 -7.00 14.73 -23.09
C VAL A 278 -8.41 14.29 -22.72
N HIS A 279 -8.81 14.52 -21.45
CA HIS A 279 -10.14 14.19 -20.93
C HIS A 279 -11.07 15.39 -21.01
N ASP A 280 -12.28 15.19 -21.54
CA ASP A 280 -13.35 16.18 -21.49
C ASP A 280 -14.32 15.88 -20.34
N TYR A 281 -13.79 15.88 -19.10
CA TYR A 281 -14.58 15.61 -17.90
C TYR A 281 -15.45 16.77 -17.48
N ALA A 282 -15.28 17.95 -18.08
CA ALA A 282 -16.11 19.13 -17.82
C ALA A 282 -17.50 18.98 -18.49
N SER A 283 -17.56 18.48 -19.72
CA SER A 283 -18.81 18.27 -20.45
C SER A 283 -19.37 16.86 -20.30
N ALA A 284 -18.51 15.85 -20.04
CA ALA A 284 -18.88 14.45 -19.86
C ALA A 284 -18.17 13.91 -18.59
N PRO A 285 -18.77 14.02 -17.40
CA PRO A 285 -18.17 13.54 -16.16
C PRO A 285 -17.80 12.06 -16.22
N PRO A 286 -16.61 11.67 -15.68
CA PRO A 286 -16.20 10.28 -15.67
C PRO A 286 -16.97 9.46 -14.64
N SER A 287 -17.02 8.16 -14.86
CA SER A 287 -17.51 7.17 -13.89
C SER A 287 -16.50 6.04 -13.73
N TRP A 288 -16.58 5.34 -12.61
CA TRP A 288 -15.76 4.15 -12.34
C TRP A 288 -16.42 2.94 -13.02
N ILE A 289 -15.77 2.39 -14.04
CA ILE A 289 -16.37 1.41 -14.95
C ILE A 289 -15.54 0.14 -14.97
N GLU A 290 -16.20 -1.01 -14.86
CA GLU A 290 -15.60 -2.30 -15.14
C GLU A 290 -15.63 -2.56 -16.66
N ILE A 291 -14.45 -2.50 -17.29
CA ILE A 291 -14.30 -2.72 -18.74
C ILE A 291 -14.22 -4.22 -19.06
N ASN A 292 -13.53 -4.98 -18.23
CA ASN A 292 -13.34 -6.41 -18.30
C ASN A 292 -13.41 -6.96 -16.87
N PRO A 293 -13.77 -8.22 -16.63
CA PRO A 293 -13.83 -8.78 -15.28
C PRO A 293 -12.57 -8.49 -14.47
N GLY A 294 -12.72 -7.72 -13.37
CA GLY A 294 -11.63 -7.29 -12.50
C GLY A 294 -10.77 -6.13 -13.03
N HIS A 295 -11.03 -5.59 -14.23
CA HIS A 295 -10.33 -4.44 -14.78
C HIS A 295 -11.24 -3.21 -14.80
N PHE A 296 -10.95 -2.26 -13.93
CA PHE A 296 -11.72 -1.03 -13.73
C PHE A 296 -10.92 0.19 -14.20
N VAL A 297 -11.62 1.15 -14.77
CA VAL A 297 -11.02 2.42 -15.23
C VAL A 297 -11.96 3.59 -14.98
N LEU A 298 -11.39 4.75 -14.67
CA LEU A 298 -12.11 6.02 -14.61
C LEU A 298 -12.24 6.57 -16.03
N ALA A 299 -13.46 6.62 -16.55
CA ALA A 299 -13.71 7.02 -17.94
C ALA A 299 -15.07 7.69 -18.12
N ASN A 300 -15.18 8.61 -19.07
CA ASN A 300 -16.44 9.06 -19.59
C ASN A 300 -16.95 8.10 -20.70
N LYS A 301 -18.17 8.32 -21.20
CA LYS A 301 -18.76 7.39 -22.18
C LYS A 301 -17.98 7.26 -23.50
N PRO A 302 -17.46 8.33 -24.13
CA PRO A 302 -16.58 8.20 -25.30
C PRO A 302 -15.31 7.40 -25.06
N GLU A 303 -14.69 7.58 -23.89
CA GLU A 303 -13.48 6.85 -23.49
C GLU A 303 -13.77 5.38 -23.21
N GLU A 304 -14.90 5.07 -22.57
CA GLU A 304 -15.35 3.69 -22.35
C GLU A 304 -15.44 2.94 -23.68
N ASP A 305 -16.10 3.54 -24.68
CA ASP A 305 -16.28 2.91 -26.01
C ASP A 305 -14.91 2.70 -26.69
N ALA A 306 -13.99 3.67 -26.58
CA ALA A 306 -12.63 3.55 -27.09
C ALA A 306 -11.82 2.43 -26.39
N TYR A 307 -11.89 2.35 -25.05
CA TYR A 307 -11.15 1.33 -24.26
C TYR A 307 -11.68 -0.09 -24.52
N ARG A 308 -13.00 -0.24 -24.70
CA ARG A 308 -13.60 -1.54 -25.11
C ARG A 308 -13.14 -1.97 -26.50
N ALA A 309 -13.05 -1.03 -27.44
CA ALA A 309 -12.54 -1.30 -28.78
C ALA A 309 -11.05 -1.66 -28.76
N GLU A 310 -10.23 -0.96 -27.96
CA GLU A 310 -8.79 -1.25 -27.79
C GLU A 310 -8.56 -2.68 -27.24
N LEU A 311 -9.29 -3.08 -26.19
CA LEU A 311 -9.19 -4.43 -25.64
C LEU A 311 -9.68 -5.51 -26.63
N ALA A 312 -10.70 -5.25 -27.41
CA ALA A 312 -11.19 -6.18 -28.42
C ALA A 312 -10.18 -6.39 -29.56
N ALA A 313 -9.41 -5.34 -29.91
CA ALA A 313 -8.38 -5.43 -30.95
C ALA A 313 -7.08 -6.11 -30.45
N ALA A 314 -6.83 -6.14 -29.14
CA ALA A 314 -5.64 -6.74 -28.52
C ALA A 314 -5.77 -8.26 -28.24
N ARG A 315 -6.97 -8.81 -28.37
CA ARG A 315 -7.30 -10.24 -28.23
C ARG A 315 -7.37 -10.94 -29.57
#